data_fe0a46d1e04a22e94c680f281bcc470a
#
_entry.id   fe0a46d1e04a22e94c680f281bcc470a
#
_cell.length_a   1.000
_cell.length_b   1.000
_cell.length_c   1.000
_cell.angle_alpha   90.00
_cell.angle_beta   90.00
_cell.angle_gamma   90.00
#
_symmetry.space_group_name_H-M   'P 1'
#
loop_
_entity.id
_entity.type
_entity.pdbx_description
1 polymer ?
#
loop_
_entity_poly.entity_id
_entity_poly.type
_entity_poly.pdbx_seq_one_letter_code
_entity_poly.pdbx_strand_id
1 'polypeptide(L)'
;MARLGIIACQILELELAYLLANDIDVSGITVLDTGFGDGFIRAVKKKGHVIPRLTGDIGKGLPTEADRIEVVVQMMELGLHTVIKDLRSAVIGSVLEMSIHVDAIVLGYGLCGNALNNHEEIMRDIDVPLFMPMDEDHTVDDCVGLIIGGREAYYEEQCKVAGTFFMNTGFSRHWKDLLHKANSLAFDEVMSRRLMASYERSLLLTTPVLSEEEMAANIEEFNQTYGLRTETRKGTLEILEKTLARGKRFVMKKTESGHAVPEERTKI
;
A
#
# COMPACT_ATOMS: atom_id res chain seq x y z
N MET A 1 -19.42 12.24 11.57
CA MET A 1 -19.35 10.99 10.78
C MET A 1 -17.87 10.61 10.74
N ALA A 2 -17.53 9.43 11.20
CA ALA A 2 -16.14 8.98 11.32
C ALA A 2 -15.61 8.50 9.95
N ARG A 3 -14.59 9.15 9.41
CA ARG A 3 -14.04 8.86 8.07
C ARG A 3 -12.52 8.67 8.12
N LEU A 4 -12.05 7.53 7.65
CA LEU A 4 -10.63 7.23 7.50
C LEU A 4 -10.25 7.24 6.01
N GLY A 5 -9.32 8.11 5.63
CA GLY A 5 -8.72 8.11 4.30
C GLY A 5 -7.61 7.07 4.19
N ILE A 6 -7.51 6.39 3.05
CA ILE A 6 -6.39 5.51 2.71
C ILE A 6 -5.89 5.88 1.32
N ILE A 7 -4.63 6.28 1.22
CA ILE A 7 -3.94 6.52 -0.04
C ILE A 7 -2.86 5.47 -0.18
N ALA A 8 -2.93 4.62 -1.19
CA ALA A 8 -2.03 3.48 -1.29
C ALA A 8 -1.60 3.18 -2.73
N CYS A 9 -0.41 2.61 -2.88
CA CYS A 9 0.04 2.06 -4.15
C CYS A 9 -0.83 0.87 -4.56
N GLN A 10 -1.18 0.80 -5.83
CA GLN A 10 -1.91 -0.35 -6.42
C GLN A 10 -1.23 -1.70 -6.15
N ILE A 11 0.07 -1.70 -5.87
CA ILE A 11 0.83 -2.90 -5.49
C ILE A 11 0.25 -3.60 -4.25
N LEU A 12 -0.45 -2.86 -3.36
CA LEU A 12 -1.05 -3.34 -2.12
C LEU A 12 -2.58 -3.53 -2.20
N GLU A 13 -3.15 -3.51 -3.41
CA GLU A 13 -4.61 -3.56 -3.62
C GLU A 13 -5.27 -4.78 -2.97
N LEU A 14 -4.58 -5.93 -3.01
CA LEU A 14 -5.12 -7.18 -2.47
C LEU A 14 -4.98 -7.28 -0.96
N GLU A 15 -3.85 -6.84 -0.42
CA GLU A 15 -3.59 -6.78 1.03
C GLU A 15 -4.60 -5.86 1.72
N LEU A 16 -4.80 -4.67 1.17
CA LEU A 16 -5.80 -3.73 1.69
C LEU A 16 -7.22 -4.27 1.56
N ALA A 17 -7.56 -4.86 0.41
CA ALA A 17 -8.86 -5.48 0.22
C ALA A 17 -9.10 -6.62 1.23
N TYR A 18 -8.08 -7.44 1.49
CA TYR A 18 -8.15 -8.54 2.46
C TYR A 18 -8.42 -8.03 3.88
N LEU A 19 -7.72 -6.97 4.30
CA LEU A 19 -7.83 -6.40 5.64
C LEU A 19 -9.15 -5.63 5.85
N LEU A 20 -9.65 -4.95 4.81
CA LEU A 20 -10.84 -4.10 4.95
C LEU A 20 -12.15 -4.83 4.67
N ALA A 21 -12.14 -5.87 3.84
CA ALA A 21 -13.36 -6.52 3.38
C ALA A 21 -14.21 -7.16 4.51
N ASN A 22 -13.55 -7.62 5.57
CA ASN A 22 -14.18 -8.28 6.72
C ASN A 22 -13.96 -7.54 8.05
N ASP A 23 -13.52 -6.30 7.98
CA ASP A 23 -13.27 -5.49 9.16
C ASP A 23 -14.61 -5.02 9.76
N ILE A 24 -14.89 -5.46 10.99
CA ILE A 24 -16.17 -5.18 11.66
C ILE A 24 -16.37 -3.71 12.00
N ASP A 25 -15.29 -2.94 12.12
CA ASP A 25 -15.34 -1.50 12.39
C ASP A 25 -15.70 -0.69 11.13
N VAL A 26 -15.63 -1.31 9.94
CA VAL A 26 -15.91 -0.64 8.66
C VAL A 26 -17.37 -0.82 8.27
N SER A 27 -18.12 0.28 8.19
CA SER A 27 -19.51 0.30 7.73
C SER A 27 -19.64 0.50 6.23
N GLY A 28 -18.67 1.13 5.60
CA GLY A 28 -18.68 1.41 4.18
C GLY A 28 -17.30 1.70 3.60
N ILE A 29 -17.11 1.34 2.34
CA ILE A 29 -15.89 1.63 1.58
C ILE A 29 -16.26 2.49 0.36
N THR A 30 -15.68 3.67 0.28
CA THR A 30 -15.76 4.56 -0.88
C THR A 30 -14.43 4.53 -1.60
N VAL A 31 -14.41 4.24 -2.89
CA VAL A 31 -13.18 4.21 -3.71
C VAL A 31 -13.22 5.38 -4.67
N LEU A 32 -12.17 6.19 -4.69
CA LEU A 32 -12.04 7.30 -5.60
C LEU A 32 -11.75 6.80 -7.03
N ASP A 33 -12.44 7.38 -7.99
CA ASP A 33 -12.29 7.04 -9.41
C ASP A 33 -11.03 7.69 -10.00
N THR A 34 -9.91 7.03 -9.78
CA THR A 34 -8.59 7.42 -10.32
C THR A 34 -8.17 6.57 -11.52
N GLY A 35 -9.00 5.61 -11.92
CA GLY A 35 -8.65 4.59 -12.91
C GLY A 35 -7.81 3.42 -12.38
N PHE A 36 -7.36 3.46 -11.12
CA PHE A 36 -6.47 2.42 -10.54
C PHE A 36 -7.13 1.58 -9.43
N GLY A 37 -8.42 1.84 -9.13
CA GLY A 37 -9.14 1.19 -8.04
C GLY A 37 -9.83 -0.14 -8.39
N ASP A 38 -9.90 -0.52 -9.66
CA ASP A 38 -10.70 -1.66 -10.12
C ASP A 38 -10.29 -3.00 -9.51
N GLY A 39 -8.99 -3.23 -9.37
CA GLY A 39 -8.44 -4.45 -8.77
C GLY A 39 -8.84 -4.57 -7.30
N PHE A 40 -8.70 -3.48 -6.56
CA PHE A 40 -9.14 -3.37 -5.17
C PHE A 40 -10.65 -3.63 -5.03
N ILE A 41 -11.49 -2.98 -5.85
CA ILE A 41 -12.95 -3.14 -5.84
C ILE A 41 -13.34 -4.60 -6.10
N ARG A 42 -12.73 -5.25 -7.10
CA ARG A 42 -12.98 -6.68 -7.40
C ARG A 42 -12.60 -7.58 -6.23
N ALA A 43 -11.46 -7.29 -5.59
CA ALA A 43 -10.96 -8.08 -4.46
C ALA A 43 -11.88 -7.95 -3.23
N VAL A 44 -12.32 -6.73 -2.90
CA VAL A 44 -13.29 -6.50 -1.80
C VAL A 44 -14.61 -7.22 -2.08
N LYS A 45 -15.18 -7.07 -3.28
CA LYS A 45 -16.44 -7.74 -3.66
C LYS A 45 -16.36 -9.26 -3.58
N LYS A 46 -15.19 -9.85 -3.84
CA LYS A 46 -15.00 -11.31 -3.79
C LYS A 46 -14.95 -11.85 -2.35
N LYS A 47 -14.48 -11.06 -1.40
CA LYS A 47 -14.16 -11.53 -0.02
C LYS A 47 -15.03 -10.92 1.07
N GLY A 48 -15.67 -9.78 0.83
CA GLY A 48 -16.24 -8.94 1.88
C GLY A 48 -17.75 -8.86 1.89
N HIS A 49 -18.29 -8.46 3.04
CA HIS A 49 -19.69 -8.12 3.24
C HIS A 49 -19.99 -6.66 2.83
N VAL A 50 -18.95 -5.81 2.74
CA VAL A 50 -19.07 -4.41 2.36
C VAL A 50 -18.98 -4.28 0.84
N ILE A 51 -19.96 -3.59 0.25
CA ILE A 51 -19.96 -3.31 -1.20
C ILE A 51 -19.27 -1.96 -1.41
N PRO A 52 -18.07 -1.94 -2.04
CA PRO A 52 -17.37 -0.69 -2.29
C PRO A 52 -18.12 0.16 -3.32
N ARG A 53 -18.21 1.45 -3.05
CA ARG A 53 -18.79 2.46 -3.96
C ARG A 53 -17.68 3.21 -4.68
N LEU A 54 -17.68 3.18 -6.00
CA LEU A 54 -16.81 4.02 -6.83
C LEU A 54 -17.41 5.43 -6.93
N THR A 55 -16.61 6.48 -6.77
CA THR A 55 -17.04 7.87 -6.87
C THR A 55 -15.94 8.79 -7.38
N GLY A 56 -16.31 9.79 -8.18
CA GLY A 56 -15.45 10.93 -8.48
C GLY A 56 -15.58 12.09 -7.48
N ASP A 57 -16.45 11.97 -6.46
CA ASP A 57 -16.72 13.02 -5.48
C ASP A 57 -16.49 12.52 -4.06
N ILE A 58 -15.37 12.90 -3.49
CA ILE A 58 -14.95 12.55 -2.13
C ILE A 58 -15.83 13.19 -1.04
N GLY A 59 -16.49 14.31 -1.34
CA GLY A 59 -17.32 15.04 -0.39
C GLY A 59 -18.62 14.31 -0.02
N LYS A 60 -19.08 13.37 -0.86
CA LYS A 60 -20.29 12.59 -0.62
C LYS A 60 -20.01 11.34 0.20
N GLY A 61 -19.99 11.49 1.53
CA GLY A 61 -19.88 10.36 2.46
C GLY A 61 -21.04 9.36 2.36
N LEU A 62 -20.78 8.14 2.83
CA LEU A 62 -21.80 7.12 3.05
C LEU A 62 -22.42 7.31 4.44
N PRO A 63 -23.72 7.00 4.62
CA PRO A 63 -24.28 6.89 5.96
C PRO A 63 -23.50 5.84 6.75
N THR A 64 -22.98 6.22 7.92
CA THR A 64 -22.30 5.31 8.84
C THR A 64 -23.22 4.97 10.01
N GLU A 65 -23.19 3.72 10.43
CA GLU A 65 -23.79 3.30 11.69
C GLU A 65 -23.02 3.91 12.86
N ALA A 66 -23.68 4.07 14.00
CA ALA A 66 -23.01 4.50 15.23
C ALA A 66 -21.86 3.52 15.54
N ASP A 67 -20.74 4.05 15.99
CA ASP A 67 -19.52 3.30 16.38
C ASP A 67 -18.77 2.58 15.22
N ARG A 68 -19.11 2.89 13.96
CA ARG A 68 -18.42 2.36 12.78
C ARG A 68 -17.90 3.50 11.89
N ILE A 69 -16.95 3.17 11.04
CA ILE A 69 -16.27 4.16 10.17
C ILE A 69 -16.58 3.93 8.69
N GLU A 70 -16.59 5.02 7.92
CA GLU A 70 -16.43 4.98 6.48
C GLU A 70 -14.94 5.02 6.13
N VAL A 71 -14.50 4.13 5.25
CA VAL A 71 -13.14 4.17 4.68
C VAL A 71 -13.18 4.72 3.28
N VAL A 72 -12.40 5.77 3.02
CA VAL A 72 -12.24 6.38 1.70
C VAL A 72 -10.90 5.96 1.12
N VAL A 73 -10.90 5.20 0.03
CA VAL A 73 -9.70 4.62 -0.58
C VAL A 73 -9.36 5.29 -1.89
N GLN A 74 -8.13 5.73 -2.02
CA GLN A 74 -7.52 6.17 -3.27
C GLN A 74 -6.36 5.25 -3.62
N MET A 75 -6.53 4.47 -4.69
CA MET A 75 -5.44 3.69 -5.24
C MET A 75 -4.63 4.55 -6.19
N MET A 76 -3.31 4.54 -6.01
CA MET A 76 -2.36 5.28 -6.82
C MET A 76 -1.76 4.37 -7.87
N GLU A 77 -1.41 4.94 -9.01
CA GLU A 77 -0.84 4.24 -10.15
C GLU A 77 0.42 3.42 -9.78
N LEU A 78 0.53 2.23 -10.35
CA LEU A 78 1.72 1.38 -10.28
C LEU A 78 2.95 2.08 -10.87
N GLY A 79 4.10 1.88 -10.22
CA GLY A 79 5.39 2.33 -10.75
C GLY A 79 5.65 3.84 -10.62
N LEU A 80 4.82 4.61 -9.91
CA LEU A 80 5.11 6.04 -9.64
C LEU A 80 6.48 6.25 -8.98
N HIS A 81 6.95 5.28 -8.19
CA HIS A 81 8.25 5.33 -7.50
C HIS A 81 9.46 5.32 -8.46
N THR A 82 9.28 4.96 -9.73
CA THR A 82 10.35 5.02 -10.73
C THR A 82 10.84 6.44 -10.97
N VAL A 83 9.99 7.43 -10.70
CA VAL A 83 10.34 8.85 -10.73
C VAL A 83 9.99 9.48 -9.38
N ILE A 84 10.99 9.72 -8.53
CA ILE A 84 10.83 10.21 -7.14
C ILE A 84 9.94 11.46 -7.07
N LYS A 85 10.14 12.41 -7.99
CA LYS A 85 9.37 13.66 -8.03
C LYS A 85 7.89 13.43 -8.32
N ASP A 86 7.58 12.49 -9.22
CA ASP A 86 6.20 12.19 -9.62
C ASP A 86 5.46 11.52 -8.46
N LEU A 87 6.08 10.53 -7.80
CA LEU A 87 5.52 9.92 -6.62
C LEU A 87 5.23 10.96 -5.52
N ARG A 88 6.25 11.78 -5.20
CA ARG A 88 6.12 12.80 -4.16
C ARG A 88 4.98 13.78 -4.47
N SER A 89 4.94 14.32 -5.68
CA SER A 89 3.92 15.29 -6.08
C SER A 89 2.52 14.69 -6.07
N ALA A 90 2.37 13.46 -6.57
CA ALA A 90 1.10 12.76 -6.61
C ALA A 90 0.58 12.45 -5.19
N VAL A 91 1.44 11.94 -4.29
CA VAL A 91 1.06 11.64 -2.90
C VAL A 91 0.70 12.92 -2.15
N ILE A 92 1.50 13.99 -2.25
CA ILE A 92 1.20 15.27 -1.59
C ILE A 92 -0.15 15.81 -2.07
N GLY A 93 -0.38 15.86 -3.38
CA GLY A 93 -1.65 16.33 -3.94
C GLY A 93 -2.84 15.53 -3.43
N SER A 94 -2.73 14.21 -3.42
CA SER A 94 -3.78 13.32 -2.91
C SER A 94 -4.04 13.50 -1.42
N VAL A 95 -2.98 13.69 -0.61
CA VAL A 95 -3.11 13.92 0.84
C VAL A 95 -3.81 15.24 1.11
N LEU A 96 -3.41 16.32 0.43
CA LEU A 96 -4.04 17.63 0.59
C LEU A 96 -5.52 17.60 0.20
N GLU A 97 -5.85 16.98 -0.93
CA GLU A 97 -7.24 16.84 -1.38
C GLU A 97 -8.08 15.98 -0.41
N MET A 98 -7.54 14.86 0.06
CA MET A 98 -8.27 13.96 0.94
C MET A 98 -8.44 14.55 2.35
N SER A 99 -7.47 15.30 2.85
CA SER A 99 -7.40 15.80 4.24
C SER A 99 -8.61 16.66 4.66
N ILE A 100 -9.22 17.36 3.72
CA ILE A 100 -10.41 18.19 4.00
C ILE A 100 -11.72 17.40 4.08
N HIS A 101 -11.69 16.10 3.81
CA HIS A 101 -12.87 15.25 3.73
C HIS A 101 -12.86 14.08 4.74
N VAL A 102 -11.75 13.86 5.44
CA VAL A 102 -11.58 12.72 6.37
C VAL A 102 -11.03 13.18 7.72
N ASP A 103 -11.10 12.31 8.72
CA ASP A 103 -10.63 12.62 10.09
C ASP A 103 -9.19 12.20 10.34
N ALA A 104 -8.67 11.28 9.54
CA ALA A 104 -7.28 10.83 9.53
C ALA A 104 -6.95 10.19 8.18
N ILE A 105 -5.66 10.12 7.85
CA ILE A 105 -5.17 9.46 6.62
C ILE A 105 -4.17 8.38 6.97
N VAL A 106 -4.29 7.23 6.32
CA VAL A 106 -3.27 6.17 6.28
C VAL A 106 -2.62 6.17 4.91
N LEU A 107 -1.29 6.28 4.87
CA LEU A 107 -0.51 6.05 3.65
C LEU A 107 -0.10 4.58 3.56
N GLY A 108 -0.59 3.88 2.55
CA GLY A 108 -0.14 2.54 2.16
C GLY A 108 1.13 2.62 1.30
N TYR A 109 2.16 3.27 1.85
CA TYR A 109 3.47 3.47 1.25
C TYR A 109 4.55 3.34 2.31
N GLY A 110 5.74 2.85 1.93
CA GLY A 110 6.98 3.12 2.65
C GLY A 110 7.64 4.41 2.16
N LEU A 111 8.93 4.57 2.45
CA LEU A 111 9.73 5.71 2.00
C LEU A 111 9.94 5.73 0.47
N CYS A 112 9.86 4.57 -0.19
CA CYS A 112 9.94 4.38 -1.63
C CYS A 112 11.09 5.15 -2.28
N GLY A 113 12.33 4.75 -1.96
CA GLY A 113 13.53 5.41 -2.47
C GLY A 113 13.71 6.84 -1.97
N ASN A 114 13.31 7.12 -0.74
CA ASN A 114 13.34 8.42 -0.09
C ASN A 114 12.38 9.48 -0.67
N ALA A 115 11.45 9.09 -1.55
CA ALA A 115 10.46 10.02 -2.09
C ALA A 115 9.59 10.64 -0.99
N LEU A 116 9.31 9.89 0.09
CA LEU A 116 8.45 10.30 1.18
C LEU A 116 9.19 10.53 2.51
N ASN A 117 10.52 10.73 2.48
CA ASN A 117 11.33 11.01 3.67
C ASN A 117 10.88 12.26 4.44
N ASN A 118 10.41 13.29 3.73
CA ASN A 118 9.98 14.54 4.34
C ASN A 118 8.47 14.56 4.59
N HIS A 119 7.89 13.44 5.04
CA HIS A 119 6.47 13.37 5.37
C HIS A 119 6.05 14.37 6.45
N GLU A 120 6.97 14.81 7.32
CA GLU A 120 6.74 15.90 8.28
C GLU A 120 6.38 17.23 7.58
N GLU A 121 6.90 17.50 6.38
CA GLU A 121 6.52 18.68 5.60
C GLU A 121 5.08 18.56 5.12
N ILE A 122 4.66 17.37 4.69
CA ILE A 122 3.29 17.10 4.28
C ILE A 122 2.35 17.32 5.46
N MET A 123 2.74 16.86 6.66
CA MET A 123 1.93 16.97 7.88
C MET A 123 1.75 18.41 8.37
N ARG A 124 2.59 19.36 7.94
CA ARG A 124 2.41 20.78 8.31
C ARG A 124 1.26 21.46 7.58
N ASP A 125 0.94 20.96 6.39
CA ASP A 125 -0.04 21.57 5.48
C ASP A 125 -1.44 20.96 5.62
N ILE A 126 -1.63 20.00 6.55
CA ILE A 126 -2.90 19.34 6.81
C ILE A 126 -3.27 19.38 8.30
N ASP A 127 -4.58 19.45 8.56
CA ASP A 127 -5.13 19.50 9.93
C ASP A 127 -5.48 18.12 10.50
N VAL A 128 -5.31 17.05 9.72
CA VAL A 128 -5.62 15.68 10.12
C VAL A 128 -4.34 14.85 10.27
N PRO A 129 -4.27 13.88 11.19
CA PRO A 129 -3.10 13.04 11.33
C PRO A 129 -2.89 12.11 10.13
N LEU A 130 -1.61 11.90 9.81
CA LEU A 130 -1.14 11.02 8.77
C LEU A 130 -0.41 9.84 9.41
N PHE A 131 -0.82 8.62 9.08
CA PHE A 131 -0.22 7.39 9.59
C PHE A 131 0.51 6.66 8.46
N MET A 132 1.80 6.42 8.66
CA MET A 132 2.62 5.60 7.75
C MET A 132 2.95 4.25 8.40
N PRO A 133 3.20 3.20 7.58
CA PRO A 133 3.68 1.92 8.07
C PRO A 133 5.03 2.06 8.77
N MET A 134 5.08 1.61 10.02
CA MET A 134 6.27 1.67 10.87
C MET A 134 6.79 0.27 11.18
N ASP A 135 8.09 0.11 11.07
CA ASP A 135 8.84 -1.01 11.59
C ASP A 135 9.52 -0.53 12.88
N GLU A 136 9.03 -0.99 14.02
CA GLU A 136 9.42 -0.49 15.35
C GLU A 136 9.39 1.04 15.43
N ASP A 137 10.52 1.71 15.25
CA ASP A 137 10.72 3.14 15.33
C ASP A 137 10.94 3.85 13.98
N HIS A 138 10.93 3.09 12.87
CA HIS A 138 11.20 3.63 11.53
C HIS A 138 10.02 3.41 10.58
N THR A 139 9.82 4.36 9.65
CA THR A 139 8.97 4.10 8.48
C THR A 139 9.64 3.04 7.61
N VAL A 140 8.87 2.04 7.16
CA VAL A 140 9.41 0.97 6.28
C VAL A 140 9.96 1.55 4.98
N ASP A 141 11.00 0.93 4.43
CA ASP A 141 11.67 1.46 3.25
C ASP A 141 10.77 1.42 2.00
N ASP A 142 10.00 0.34 1.81
CA ASP A 142 9.13 0.14 0.65
C ASP A 142 8.05 -0.93 0.91
N CYS A 143 7.33 -1.30 -0.15
CA CYS A 143 6.29 -2.34 -0.09
C CYS A 143 6.86 -3.75 0.18
N VAL A 144 8.14 -4.02 -0.11
CA VAL A 144 8.81 -5.27 0.25
C VAL A 144 9.05 -5.31 1.76
N GLY A 145 9.65 -4.25 2.32
CA GLY A 145 9.87 -4.11 3.75
C GLY A 145 8.57 -4.26 4.55
N LEU A 146 7.48 -3.70 4.02
CA LEU A 146 6.15 -3.81 4.62
C LEU A 146 5.65 -5.25 4.70
N ILE A 147 5.85 -6.06 3.67
CA ILE A 147 5.32 -7.44 3.57
C ILE A 147 6.29 -8.47 4.14
N ILE A 148 7.59 -8.25 4.07
CA ILE A 148 8.57 -9.18 4.64
C ILE A 148 8.63 -9.15 6.17
N GLY A 149 8.12 -8.09 6.79
CA GLY A 149 8.08 -7.91 8.25
C GLY A 149 9.17 -6.99 8.79
N GLY A 150 9.58 -5.99 7.98
CA GLY A 150 10.48 -4.93 8.40
C GLY A 150 11.91 -5.07 7.90
N ARG A 151 12.74 -4.13 8.36
CA ARG A 151 14.12 -3.93 7.88
C ARG A 151 15.04 -5.11 8.16
N GLU A 152 14.97 -5.68 9.37
CA GLU A 152 15.84 -6.80 9.75
C GLU A 152 15.58 -8.02 8.87
N ALA A 153 14.32 -8.38 8.67
CA ALA A 153 13.92 -9.49 7.82
C ALA A 153 14.33 -9.27 6.35
N TYR A 154 14.26 -8.03 5.88
CA TYR A 154 14.67 -7.65 4.53
C TYR A 154 16.19 -7.81 4.37
N TYR A 155 16.98 -7.26 5.30
CA TYR A 155 18.42 -7.33 5.29
C TYR A 155 18.92 -8.78 5.43
N GLU A 156 18.30 -9.57 6.29
CA GLU A 156 18.62 -11.01 6.44
C GLU A 156 18.56 -11.75 5.10
N GLU A 157 17.50 -11.55 4.31
CA GLU A 157 17.35 -12.22 3.03
C GLU A 157 18.33 -11.70 1.96
N GLN A 158 18.66 -10.42 1.97
CA GLN A 158 19.68 -9.85 1.11
C GLN A 158 21.08 -10.40 1.44
N CYS A 159 21.38 -10.64 2.72
CA CYS A 159 22.64 -11.25 3.14
C CYS A 159 22.73 -12.74 2.78
N LYS A 160 21.62 -13.46 2.78
CA LYS A 160 21.60 -14.89 2.37
C LYS A 160 21.91 -15.05 0.88
N VAL A 161 21.27 -14.25 0.03
CA VAL A 161 21.46 -14.25 -1.41
C VAL A 161 21.36 -12.82 -1.92
N ALA A 162 22.50 -12.20 -2.22
CA ALA A 162 22.55 -10.81 -2.70
C ALA A 162 21.71 -10.59 -3.97
N GLY A 163 21.69 -11.57 -4.88
CA GLY A 163 20.90 -11.58 -6.09
C GLY A 163 19.43 -11.97 -5.86
N THR A 164 18.77 -11.39 -4.87
CA THR A 164 17.35 -11.68 -4.57
C THR A 164 16.43 -10.62 -5.19
N PHE A 165 15.51 -11.07 -6.05
CA PHE A 165 14.40 -10.27 -6.55
C PHE A 165 13.16 -10.56 -5.69
N PHE A 166 12.72 -9.60 -4.90
CA PHE A 166 11.59 -9.76 -3.99
C PHE A 166 10.26 -9.60 -4.72
N MET A 167 9.37 -10.56 -4.53
CA MET A 167 8.06 -10.65 -5.16
C MET A 167 6.97 -10.65 -4.11
N ASN A 168 6.36 -9.49 -3.83
CA ASN A 168 5.10 -9.47 -3.08
C ASN A 168 3.91 -9.84 -3.98
N THR A 169 2.73 -9.96 -3.41
CA THR A 169 1.49 -10.34 -4.11
C THR A 169 1.21 -9.45 -5.32
N GLY A 170 1.30 -8.12 -5.12
CA GLY A 170 1.04 -7.16 -6.18
C GLY A 170 2.06 -7.23 -7.31
N PHE A 171 3.36 -7.39 -6.97
CA PHE A 171 4.39 -7.54 -8.00
C PHE A 171 4.16 -8.81 -8.82
N SER A 172 3.86 -9.95 -8.17
CA SER A 172 3.58 -11.19 -8.90
C SER A 172 2.44 -11.07 -9.91
N ARG A 173 1.46 -10.21 -9.66
CA ARG A 173 0.32 -9.97 -10.56
C ARG A 173 0.59 -8.96 -11.67
N HIS A 174 1.37 -7.94 -11.37
CA HIS A 174 1.51 -6.76 -12.21
C HIS A 174 2.91 -6.58 -12.82
N TRP A 175 3.77 -7.60 -12.76
CA TRP A 175 5.15 -7.47 -13.21
C TRP A 175 5.28 -7.08 -14.70
N LYS A 176 4.34 -7.51 -15.55
CA LYS A 176 4.33 -7.14 -16.98
C LYS A 176 4.11 -5.63 -17.16
N ASP A 177 3.14 -5.07 -16.44
CA ASP A 177 2.83 -3.64 -16.48
C ASP A 177 3.99 -2.82 -15.91
N LEU A 178 4.60 -3.29 -14.81
CA LEU A 178 5.76 -2.64 -14.20
C LEU A 178 6.97 -2.62 -15.12
N LEU A 179 7.27 -3.75 -15.78
CA LEU A 179 8.37 -3.81 -16.76
C LEU A 179 8.06 -2.98 -18.00
N HIS A 180 6.82 -3.02 -18.51
CA HIS A 180 6.43 -2.18 -19.64
C HIS A 180 6.60 -0.70 -19.32
N LYS A 181 6.19 -0.27 -18.14
CA LYS A 181 6.36 1.10 -17.68
C LYS A 181 7.83 1.47 -17.52
N ALA A 182 8.65 0.61 -16.93
CA ALA A 182 10.10 0.82 -16.84
C ALA A 182 10.75 0.93 -18.21
N ASN A 183 10.38 0.08 -19.17
CA ASN A 183 10.89 0.09 -20.54
C ASN A 183 10.48 1.38 -21.28
N SER A 184 9.29 1.91 -21.05
CA SER A 184 8.85 3.18 -21.64
C SER A 184 9.68 4.39 -21.18
N LEU A 185 10.39 4.27 -20.05
CA LEU A 185 11.25 5.29 -19.47
C LEU A 185 12.73 5.21 -19.94
N ALA A 186 13.02 4.46 -21.00
CA ALA A 186 14.35 4.30 -21.64
C ALA A 186 15.10 2.98 -21.32
N PHE A 187 14.42 1.97 -20.79
CA PHE A 187 15.00 0.62 -20.67
C PHE A 187 14.53 -0.26 -21.83
N ASP A 188 15.41 -0.52 -22.80
CA ASP A 188 15.15 -1.55 -23.80
C ASP A 188 15.32 -2.98 -23.21
N GLU A 189 14.95 -3.99 -23.96
CA GLU A 189 15.05 -5.39 -23.53
C GLU A 189 16.50 -5.78 -23.17
N VAL A 190 17.49 -5.23 -23.86
CA VAL A 190 18.91 -5.49 -23.61
C VAL A 190 19.33 -4.92 -22.26
N MET A 191 18.90 -3.70 -21.95
CA MET A 191 19.18 -3.08 -20.66
C MET A 191 18.47 -3.83 -19.53
N SER A 192 17.21 -4.21 -19.72
CA SER A 192 16.45 -5.01 -18.73
C SER A 192 17.15 -6.32 -18.41
N ARG A 193 17.62 -7.05 -19.43
CA ARG A 193 18.40 -8.29 -19.25
C ARG A 193 19.72 -8.06 -18.51
N ARG A 194 20.42 -6.95 -18.78
CA ARG A 194 21.66 -6.59 -18.07
C ARG A 194 21.40 -6.27 -16.60
N LEU A 195 20.34 -5.53 -16.28
CA LEU A 195 19.96 -5.23 -14.90
C LEU A 195 19.57 -6.51 -14.15
N MET A 196 18.85 -7.41 -14.81
CA MET A 196 18.41 -8.66 -14.20
C MET A 196 19.53 -9.70 -14.09
N ALA A 197 20.65 -9.55 -14.79
CA ALA A 197 21.76 -10.51 -14.79
C ALA A 197 22.46 -10.69 -13.43
N SER A 198 22.28 -9.75 -12.50
CA SER A 198 22.80 -9.84 -11.13
C SER A 198 21.86 -10.57 -10.16
N TYR A 199 20.63 -10.88 -10.59
CA TYR A 199 19.68 -11.61 -9.77
C TYR A 199 19.79 -13.11 -10.01
N GLU A 200 19.58 -13.89 -8.96
CA GLU A 200 19.70 -15.34 -8.95
C GLU A 200 18.36 -16.02 -8.63
N ARG A 201 17.54 -15.36 -7.80
CA ARG A 201 16.25 -15.89 -7.36
C ARG A 201 15.14 -14.84 -7.33
N SER A 202 13.92 -15.31 -7.57
CA SER A 202 12.68 -14.62 -7.20
C SER A 202 12.24 -15.14 -5.85
N LEU A 203 12.21 -14.30 -4.82
CA LEU A 203 11.73 -14.66 -3.49
C LEU A 203 10.28 -14.22 -3.33
N LEU A 204 9.35 -15.19 -3.36
CA LEU A 204 7.94 -14.95 -3.13
C LEU A 204 7.67 -14.68 -1.66
N LEU A 205 7.10 -13.52 -1.35
CA LEU A 205 6.63 -13.15 -0.02
C LEU A 205 5.15 -13.55 0.11
N THR A 206 4.92 -14.76 0.62
CA THR A 206 3.58 -15.34 0.71
C THR A 206 2.79 -14.78 1.89
N THR A 207 1.54 -14.39 1.66
CA THR A 207 0.60 -13.93 2.69
C THR A 207 -0.73 -14.68 2.53
N PRO A 208 -1.68 -14.58 3.48
CA PRO A 208 -3.00 -15.19 3.32
C PRO A 208 -3.83 -14.65 2.16
N VAL A 209 -3.31 -13.66 1.43
CA VAL A 209 -4.03 -12.93 0.38
C VAL A 209 -4.10 -13.72 -0.93
N LEU A 210 -2.98 -14.33 -1.32
CA LEU A 210 -2.84 -15.13 -2.54
C LEU A 210 -2.03 -16.39 -2.23
N SER A 211 -2.37 -17.53 -2.85
CA SER A 211 -1.64 -18.76 -2.61
C SER A 211 -0.24 -18.74 -3.24
N GLU A 212 0.66 -19.55 -2.69
CA GLU A 212 2.03 -19.71 -3.22
C GLU A 212 2.01 -20.20 -4.66
N GLU A 213 1.13 -21.17 -4.95
CA GLU A 213 0.98 -21.75 -6.29
C GLU A 213 0.51 -20.70 -7.31
N GLU A 214 -0.43 -19.84 -6.92
CA GLU A 214 -0.92 -18.77 -7.78
C GLU A 214 0.17 -17.70 -8.02
N MET A 215 0.92 -17.33 -6.97
CA MET A 215 2.05 -16.42 -7.12
C MET A 215 3.15 -16.99 -8.02
N ALA A 216 3.50 -18.26 -7.85
CA ALA A 216 4.51 -18.95 -8.67
C ALA A 216 4.09 -19.03 -10.14
N ALA A 217 2.82 -19.38 -10.39
CA ALA A 217 2.27 -19.41 -11.75
C ALA A 217 2.29 -18.03 -12.43
N ASN A 218 1.99 -16.97 -11.69
CA ASN A 218 2.01 -15.60 -12.21
C ASN A 218 3.40 -15.16 -12.68
N ILE A 219 4.48 -15.63 -12.03
CA ILE A 219 5.86 -15.23 -12.34
C ILE A 219 6.65 -16.26 -13.13
N GLU A 220 6.04 -17.35 -13.56
CA GLU A 220 6.73 -18.41 -14.31
C GLU A 220 7.44 -17.87 -15.55
N GLU A 221 6.73 -17.08 -16.38
CA GLU A 221 7.30 -16.45 -17.57
C GLU A 221 8.43 -15.47 -17.23
N PHE A 222 8.27 -14.69 -16.13
CA PHE A 222 9.32 -13.80 -15.64
C PHE A 222 10.60 -14.57 -15.29
N ASN A 223 10.47 -15.64 -14.52
CA ASN A 223 11.61 -16.45 -14.10
C ASN A 223 12.28 -17.16 -15.28
N GLN A 224 11.51 -17.68 -16.24
CA GLN A 224 12.04 -18.25 -17.46
C GLN A 224 12.81 -17.22 -18.30
N THR A 225 12.26 -16.01 -18.42
CA THR A 225 12.88 -14.91 -19.20
C THR A 225 14.23 -14.48 -18.63
N TYR A 226 14.36 -14.43 -17.31
CA TYR A 226 15.56 -13.93 -16.63
C TYR A 226 16.43 -15.00 -15.98
N GLY A 227 16.04 -16.28 -16.07
CA GLY A 227 16.82 -17.41 -15.55
C GLY A 227 16.83 -17.48 -14.02
N LEU A 228 15.77 -17.03 -13.36
CA LEU A 228 15.69 -16.99 -11.89
C LEU A 228 15.07 -18.28 -11.34
N ARG A 229 15.60 -18.78 -10.21
CA ARG A 229 14.93 -19.82 -9.44
C ARG A 229 13.88 -19.23 -8.53
N THR A 230 12.79 -19.98 -8.28
CA THR A 230 11.76 -19.57 -7.33
C THR A 230 12.11 -20.07 -5.94
N GLU A 231 12.07 -19.18 -4.96
CA GLU A 231 12.08 -19.50 -3.53
C GLU A 231 10.93 -18.79 -2.84
N THR A 232 10.54 -19.26 -1.65
CA THR A 232 9.43 -18.69 -0.89
C THR A 232 9.86 -18.35 0.52
N ARG A 233 9.28 -17.27 1.05
CA ARG A 233 9.34 -16.86 2.44
C ARG A 233 7.95 -16.44 2.88
N LYS A 234 7.54 -16.88 4.07
CA LYS A 234 6.31 -16.39 4.68
C LYS A 234 6.46 -14.91 5.00
N GLY A 235 5.63 -14.09 4.38
CA GLY A 235 5.46 -12.67 4.67
C GLY A 235 4.42 -12.43 5.76
N THR A 236 4.14 -11.17 6.05
CA THR A 236 3.20 -10.75 7.08
C THR A 236 2.37 -9.54 6.62
N LEU A 237 1.19 -9.37 7.20
CA LEU A 237 0.38 -8.16 7.06
C LEU A 237 0.43 -7.29 8.31
N GLU A 238 1.18 -7.70 9.34
CA GLU A 238 1.14 -7.12 10.68
C GLU A 238 1.45 -5.61 10.71
N ILE A 239 2.44 -5.17 9.93
CA ILE A 239 2.80 -3.73 9.86
C ILE A 239 1.64 -2.93 9.26
N LEU A 240 1.01 -3.44 8.19
CA LEU A 240 -0.14 -2.78 7.56
C LEU A 240 -1.37 -2.81 8.48
N GLU A 241 -1.64 -3.93 9.14
CA GLU A 241 -2.71 -4.09 10.14
C GLU A 241 -2.55 -3.09 11.29
N LYS A 242 -1.35 -2.99 11.88
CA LYS A 242 -1.04 -2.03 12.94
C LYS A 242 -1.26 -0.58 12.48
N THR A 243 -0.87 -0.28 11.25
CA THR A 243 -1.04 1.07 10.67
C THR A 243 -2.51 1.42 10.50
N LEU A 244 -3.30 0.52 9.91
CA LEU A 244 -4.76 0.68 9.79
C LEU A 244 -5.43 0.80 11.17
N ALA A 245 -5.04 -0.05 12.13
CA ALA A 245 -5.59 -0.01 13.49
C ALA A 245 -5.29 1.31 14.21
N ARG A 246 -4.11 1.92 13.99
CA ARG A 246 -3.79 3.26 14.53
C ARG A 246 -4.71 4.33 13.96
N GLY A 247 -4.90 4.35 12.63
CA GLY A 247 -5.81 5.28 11.96
C GLY A 247 -7.26 5.11 12.42
N LYS A 248 -7.78 3.88 12.44
CA LYS A 248 -9.14 3.58 12.91
C LYS A 248 -9.37 4.02 14.36
N ARG A 249 -8.44 3.66 15.25
CA ARG A 249 -8.53 4.03 16.67
C ARG A 249 -8.59 5.54 16.87
N PHE A 250 -7.83 6.30 16.10
CA PHE A 250 -7.87 7.75 16.16
C PHE A 250 -9.25 8.30 15.75
N VAL A 251 -9.78 7.85 14.63
CA VAL A 251 -11.06 8.30 14.09
C VAL A 251 -12.21 7.93 15.03
N MET A 252 -12.23 6.72 15.60
CA MET A 252 -13.26 6.27 16.54
C MET A 252 -13.24 7.08 17.84
N LYS A 253 -12.06 7.32 18.44
CA LYS A 253 -11.94 8.14 19.65
C LYS A 253 -12.42 9.59 19.45
N LYS A 254 -12.16 10.16 18.26
CA LYS A 254 -12.63 11.52 17.92
C LYS A 254 -14.15 11.60 17.93
N THR A 255 -14.82 10.53 17.51
CA THR A 255 -16.30 10.44 17.49
C THR A 255 -16.86 10.36 18.91
N GLU A 256 -16.24 9.57 19.80
CA GLU A 256 -16.66 9.43 21.21
C GLU A 256 -16.47 10.71 22.04
N SER A 257 -15.39 11.45 21.78
CA SER A 257 -15.02 12.63 22.60
C SER A 257 -15.72 13.93 22.20
N GLY A 258 -16.57 13.92 21.17
CA GLY A 258 -17.38 15.08 20.77
C GLY A 258 -16.59 16.40 20.77
N HIS A 259 -15.61 16.59 19.87
CA HIS A 259 -14.83 17.82 19.64
C HIS A 259 -13.65 18.15 20.59
N ALA A 260 -13.19 17.26 21.44
CA ALA A 260 -11.90 17.46 22.09
C ALA A 260 -10.78 16.84 21.21
N VAL A 261 -9.98 17.69 20.55
CA VAL A 261 -8.74 17.26 19.88
C VAL A 261 -7.77 16.79 20.96
N PRO A 262 -7.36 15.50 21.03
CA PRO A 262 -6.31 15.11 21.96
C PRO A 262 -4.99 15.69 21.46
N GLU A 263 -4.18 16.25 22.36
CA GLU A 263 -2.82 16.75 22.16
C GLU A 263 -1.79 15.63 21.84
N GLU A 264 -2.18 14.56 21.25
CA GLU A 264 -1.23 13.56 20.71
C GLU A 264 -0.88 13.87 19.25
N ARG A 265 -0.30 15.06 19.02
CA ARG A 265 0.65 15.20 17.91
C ARG A 265 1.89 14.41 18.32
N THR A 266 1.83 13.13 18.12
CA THR A 266 2.96 12.24 18.41
C THR A 266 4.12 12.66 17.51
N LYS A 267 5.12 13.26 18.14
CA LYS A 267 6.47 13.34 17.57
C LYS A 267 6.89 11.91 17.23
N ILE A 268 7.10 11.66 15.97
CA ILE A 268 7.82 10.49 15.47
C ILE A 268 9.26 10.90 15.28
#